data_e82e7a081183f18e8667fceae1c9be80
#
_entry.id   e82e7a081183f18e8667fceae1c9be80
#
_cell.length_a   1.000
_cell.length_b   1.000
_cell.length_c   1.000
_cell.angle_alpha   90.00
_cell.angle_beta   90.00
_cell.angle_gamma   90.00
#
_symmetry.space_group_name_H-M   'P 1'
#
loop_
_entity.id
_entity.type
_entity.pdbx_description
1 polymer ?
#
loop_
_entity_poly.entity_id
_entity_poly.type
_entity_poly.pdbx_seq_one_letter_code
_entity_poly.pdbx_strand_id
1 'polypeptide(L)'
;MKKISASAIKNTLDKWVSGVGTGRYQPGNYVDDLDNSFSISENFGIQQVKTEIYKFIDVLLKQKRIKNCLEIGLGAYGSTHFLWRLMFNKTITIEHQKHRVHRFMENMNKFHKKFVLNDLKSRFIFGSSHDTSSVEKVDKILESEKLDLLFIDGDHTYKSVLCDWLLYKNFVAKGGIIAFHDCVANDDGYGVPKFLKKIKLFDSKIKLKKIVYSKNFGIAYYFNQ
;
A
#
# COMPACT_ATOMS: atom_id res chain seq x y z
N MET A 1 17.92 14.68 7.12
CA MET A 1 17.97 13.76 5.96
C MET A 1 17.75 14.53 4.66
N LYS A 2 18.54 14.29 3.60
CA LYS A 2 18.27 14.87 2.28
C LYS A 2 16.93 14.31 1.77
N LYS A 3 16.02 15.20 1.39
CA LYS A 3 14.71 14.82 0.84
C LYS A 3 14.95 14.12 -0.50
N ILE A 4 14.58 12.85 -0.62
CA ILE A 4 14.71 12.10 -1.88
C ILE A 4 13.76 12.75 -2.89
N SER A 5 14.22 12.98 -4.12
CA SER A 5 13.38 13.58 -5.16
C SER A 5 12.33 12.58 -5.68
N ALA A 6 11.20 13.10 -6.16
CA ALA A 6 10.16 12.29 -6.79
C ALA A 6 10.71 11.42 -7.92
N SER A 7 11.57 11.99 -8.76
CA SER A 7 12.22 11.27 -9.87
C SER A 7 13.08 10.10 -9.37
N ALA A 8 13.88 10.31 -8.31
CA ALA A 8 14.70 9.24 -7.75
C ALA A 8 13.85 8.09 -7.17
N ILE A 9 12.74 8.41 -6.49
CA ILE A 9 11.81 7.40 -5.97
C ILE A 9 11.19 6.60 -7.12
N LYS A 10 10.65 7.29 -8.13
CA LYS A 10 10.00 6.68 -9.30
C LYS A 10 10.97 5.78 -10.08
N ASN A 11 12.17 6.26 -10.36
CA ASN A 11 13.20 5.48 -11.04
C ASN A 11 13.66 4.25 -10.23
N THR A 12 13.72 4.37 -8.90
CA THR A 12 14.09 3.24 -8.04
C THR A 12 12.97 2.21 -7.98
N LEU A 13 11.71 2.66 -7.95
CA LEU A 13 10.54 1.78 -8.04
C LEU A 13 10.50 1.04 -9.39
N ASP A 14 10.76 1.73 -10.51
CA ASP A 14 10.81 1.10 -11.85
C ASP A 14 11.86 -0.01 -11.90
N LYS A 15 13.04 0.23 -11.35
CA LYS A 15 14.11 -0.79 -11.27
C LYS A 15 13.68 -1.99 -10.40
N TRP A 16 13.00 -1.73 -9.31
CA TRP A 16 12.45 -2.80 -8.47
C TRP A 16 11.42 -3.62 -9.25
N VAL A 17 10.40 -2.96 -9.81
CA VAL A 17 9.29 -3.60 -10.53
C VAL A 17 9.82 -4.45 -11.69
N SER A 18 10.78 -3.96 -12.46
CA SER A 18 11.40 -4.72 -13.58
C SER A 18 12.29 -5.88 -13.12
N GLY A 19 12.75 -5.88 -11.88
CA GLY A 19 13.63 -6.91 -11.34
C GLY A 19 12.94 -7.98 -10.51
N VAL A 20 11.68 -7.75 -10.08
CA VAL A 20 10.90 -8.73 -9.32
C VAL A 20 10.03 -9.52 -10.30
N GLY A 21 10.21 -10.84 -10.31
CA GLY A 21 9.46 -11.75 -11.16
C GLY A 21 9.99 -13.17 -11.00
N THR A 22 9.16 -14.15 -11.25
CA THR A 22 9.60 -15.55 -11.30
C THR A 22 10.18 -15.83 -12.68
N GLY A 23 11.33 -16.48 -12.75
CA GLY A 23 12.15 -16.71 -13.95
C GLY A 23 11.53 -17.45 -15.14
N ARG A 24 10.20 -17.62 -15.18
CA ARG A 24 9.43 -18.13 -16.31
C ARG A 24 8.67 -17.06 -17.09
N TYR A 25 8.54 -15.86 -16.53
CA TYR A 25 7.75 -14.77 -17.11
C TYR A 25 8.59 -13.51 -17.24
N GLN A 26 8.27 -12.70 -18.22
CA GLN A 26 8.93 -11.42 -18.54
C GLN A 26 9.13 -10.55 -17.29
N PRO A 27 10.15 -9.69 -17.25
CA PRO A 27 10.41 -8.80 -16.11
C PRO A 27 9.12 -8.07 -15.70
N GLY A 28 8.89 -7.96 -14.41
CA GLY A 28 7.65 -7.49 -13.83
C GLY A 28 7.24 -6.13 -14.38
N ASN A 29 5.99 -6.03 -14.77
CA ASN A 29 5.37 -4.82 -15.30
C ASN A 29 4.41 -4.21 -14.28
N TYR A 30 4.06 -2.96 -14.49
CA TYR A 30 2.88 -2.34 -13.89
C TYR A 30 1.61 -2.91 -14.56
N VAL A 31 0.48 -2.77 -13.88
CA VAL A 31 -0.83 -3.20 -14.40
C VAL A 31 -1.42 -2.11 -15.31
N ASP A 32 -0.65 -1.55 -16.22
CA ASP A 32 -1.07 -0.36 -16.98
C ASP A 32 -2.08 -0.65 -18.10
N ASP A 33 -2.10 -1.89 -18.65
CA ASP A 33 -2.90 -2.22 -19.83
C ASP A 33 -3.51 -3.62 -19.72
N LEU A 34 -4.31 -3.86 -18.68
CA LEU A 34 -5.12 -5.07 -18.69
C LEU A 34 -6.28 -4.93 -19.65
N ASP A 35 -6.07 -5.40 -20.86
CA ASP A 35 -7.15 -5.99 -21.64
C ASP A 35 -7.76 -7.13 -20.82
N ASN A 36 -9.08 -7.17 -20.70
CA ASN A 36 -9.87 -8.00 -19.77
C ASN A 36 -9.65 -9.54 -19.86
N SER A 37 -8.57 -10.03 -20.48
CA SER A 37 -8.33 -11.42 -20.80
C SER A 37 -7.25 -12.13 -19.95
N PHE A 38 -6.57 -11.42 -19.02
CA PHE A 38 -5.51 -12.02 -18.22
C PHE A 38 -5.90 -12.21 -16.77
N SER A 39 -5.75 -13.43 -16.29
CA SER A 39 -5.83 -13.73 -14.85
C SER A 39 -4.73 -12.95 -14.12
N ILE A 40 -5.14 -12.10 -13.23
CA ILE A 40 -4.39 -11.09 -12.47
C ILE A 40 -3.21 -11.66 -11.64
N SER A 41 -3.01 -12.98 -11.59
CA SER A 41 -2.35 -13.56 -10.43
C SER A 41 -0.83 -13.71 -10.48
N GLU A 42 -0.15 -13.66 -11.63
CA GLU A 42 1.22 -14.20 -11.61
C GLU A 42 2.33 -13.36 -12.29
N ASN A 43 2.03 -12.30 -13.03
CA ASN A 43 3.02 -11.69 -13.92
C ASN A 43 3.38 -10.22 -13.65
N PHE A 44 2.84 -9.61 -12.61
CA PHE A 44 3.10 -8.20 -12.32
C PHE A 44 4.13 -8.03 -11.21
N GLY A 45 5.14 -7.22 -11.47
CA GLY A 45 6.10 -6.81 -10.45
C GLY A 45 5.45 -5.93 -9.38
N ILE A 46 4.34 -5.26 -9.71
CA ILE A 46 3.50 -4.48 -8.81
C ILE A 46 2.04 -4.50 -9.31
N GLN A 47 1.09 -4.69 -8.41
CA GLN A 47 -0.34 -4.66 -8.70
C GLN A 47 -0.91 -3.24 -8.62
N GLN A 48 -0.23 -2.29 -9.25
CA GLN A 48 -0.60 -0.88 -9.27
C GLN A 48 -0.45 -0.35 -10.72
N VAL A 49 -1.32 0.57 -11.10
CA VAL A 49 -1.20 1.32 -12.36
C VAL A 49 -0.10 2.37 -12.21
N LYS A 50 0.86 2.39 -13.12
CA LYS A 50 2.05 3.25 -13.05
C LYS A 50 1.71 4.72 -12.88
N THR A 51 0.82 5.23 -13.72
CA THR A 51 0.39 6.63 -13.66
C THR A 51 -0.29 6.97 -12.34
N GLU A 52 -1.11 6.05 -11.80
CA GLU A 52 -1.84 6.27 -10.55
C GLU A 52 -0.89 6.33 -9.35
N ILE A 53 -0.01 5.34 -9.21
CA ILE A 53 0.95 5.30 -8.10
C ILE A 53 1.96 6.46 -8.18
N TYR A 54 2.37 6.87 -9.40
CA TYR A 54 3.26 8.01 -9.57
C TYR A 54 2.63 9.33 -9.12
N LYS A 55 1.35 9.55 -9.45
CA LYS A 55 0.62 10.72 -8.97
C LYS A 55 0.38 10.67 -7.46
N PHE A 56 0.18 9.48 -6.92
CA PHE A 56 0.04 9.32 -5.47
C PHE A 56 1.37 9.62 -4.74
N ILE A 57 2.52 9.21 -5.29
CA ILE A 57 3.85 9.63 -4.81
C ILE A 57 3.93 11.16 -4.75
N ASP A 58 3.51 11.87 -5.81
CA ASP A 58 3.56 13.32 -5.86
C ASP A 58 2.63 13.98 -4.80
N VAL A 59 1.50 13.35 -4.48
CA VAL A 59 0.62 13.77 -3.38
C VAL A 59 1.30 13.60 -2.02
N LEU A 60 1.94 12.45 -1.79
CA LEU A 60 2.63 12.15 -0.54
C LEU A 60 3.81 13.10 -0.30
N LEU A 61 4.60 13.41 -1.33
CA LEU A 61 5.76 14.30 -1.21
C LEU A 61 5.41 15.76 -0.90
N LYS A 62 4.16 16.16 -1.09
CA LYS A 62 3.65 17.46 -0.67
C LYS A 62 3.34 17.53 0.84
N GLN A 63 3.35 16.38 1.53
CA GLN A 63 3.11 16.35 2.97
C GLN A 63 4.28 16.97 3.73
N LYS A 64 3.96 17.67 4.83
CA LYS A 64 4.97 18.25 5.74
C LYS A 64 5.74 17.18 6.51
N ARG A 65 5.10 16.06 6.75
CA ARG A 65 5.63 14.94 7.53
C ARG A 65 5.48 13.65 6.73
N ILE A 66 6.56 12.84 6.67
CA ILE A 66 6.62 11.52 6.05
C ILE A 66 7.48 10.65 6.97
N LYS A 67 6.91 10.18 8.08
CA LYS A 67 7.62 9.39 9.09
C LYS A 67 7.17 7.93 9.09
N ASN A 68 5.88 7.70 9.32
CA ASN A 68 5.33 6.38 9.58
C ASN A 68 4.23 6.03 8.57
N CYS A 69 4.33 4.85 8.00
CA CYS A 69 3.33 4.28 7.10
C CYS A 69 2.84 2.94 7.65
N LEU A 70 1.53 2.71 7.57
CA LEU A 70 0.91 1.39 7.71
C LEU A 70 0.28 1.00 6.38
N GLU A 71 0.64 -0.19 5.90
CA GLU A 71 0.06 -0.87 4.76
C GLU A 71 -0.69 -2.10 5.21
N ILE A 72 -1.89 -2.31 4.70
CA ILE A 72 -2.67 -3.53 4.89
C ILE A 72 -2.70 -4.28 3.57
N GLY A 73 -2.10 -5.48 3.55
CA GLY A 73 -1.86 -6.27 2.35
C GLY A 73 -0.52 -5.96 1.69
N LEU A 74 0.33 -6.97 1.54
CA LEU A 74 1.68 -6.86 0.96
C LEU A 74 1.68 -7.03 -0.57
N GLY A 75 0.63 -7.66 -1.09
CA GLY A 75 0.62 -8.10 -2.48
C GLY A 75 1.62 -9.21 -2.78
N ALA A 76 1.77 -9.57 -4.06
CA ALA A 76 2.55 -10.74 -4.46
C ALA A 76 4.06 -10.60 -4.19
N TYR A 77 4.63 -9.42 -4.36
CA TYR A 77 6.07 -9.16 -4.29
C TYR A 77 6.47 -8.10 -3.27
N GLY A 78 5.52 -7.48 -2.57
CA GLY A 78 5.77 -6.41 -1.61
C GLY A 78 6.28 -5.11 -2.26
N SER A 79 5.90 -4.84 -3.50
CA SER A 79 6.42 -3.70 -4.24
C SER A 79 5.91 -2.37 -3.71
N THR A 80 4.69 -2.32 -3.18
CA THR A 80 4.16 -1.16 -2.47
C THR A 80 4.89 -0.96 -1.13
N HIS A 81 5.18 -2.04 -0.38
CA HIS A 81 6.03 -1.95 0.81
C HIS A 81 7.42 -1.40 0.48
N PHE A 82 8.03 -1.88 -0.62
CA PHE A 82 9.31 -1.33 -1.07
C PHE A 82 9.23 0.16 -1.35
N LEU A 83 8.17 0.62 -2.03
CA LEU A 83 7.92 2.04 -2.29
C LEU A 83 7.80 2.83 -0.98
N TRP A 84 6.98 2.37 -0.05
CA TRP A 84 6.80 3.05 1.23
C TRP A 84 8.11 3.12 2.01
N ARG A 85 8.92 2.06 1.98
CA ARG A 85 10.23 2.02 2.59
C ARG A 85 11.21 3.06 1.99
N LEU A 86 11.10 3.40 0.72
CA LEU A 86 11.88 4.49 0.11
C LEU A 86 11.47 5.86 0.64
N MET A 87 10.20 6.02 0.99
CA MET A 87 9.60 7.32 1.33
C MET A 87 9.53 7.57 2.85
N PHE A 88 9.23 6.55 3.65
CA PHE A 88 8.98 6.67 5.07
C PHE A 88 10.16 6.18 5.91
N ASN A 89 10.29 6.69 7.14
CA ASN A 89 11.31 6.23 8.08
C ASN A 89 10.94 4.87 8.69
N LYS A 90 9.64 4.61 8.88
CA LYS A 90 9.10 3.36 9.40
C LYS A 90 7.91 2.94 8.54
N THR A 91 7.99 1.75 7.97
CA THR A 91 6.91 1.12 7.19
C THR A 91 6.48 -0.14 7.90
N ILE A 92 5.21 -0.21 8.26
CA ILE A 92 4.57 -1.35 8.90
C ILE A 92 3.68 -1.98 7.84
N THR A 93 3.73 -3.31 7.66
CA THR A 93 2.78 -4.03 6.79
C THR A 93 2.18 -5.21 7.54
N ILE A 94 0.85 -5.31 7.48
CA ILE A 94 0.10 -6.46 7.98
C ILE A 94 -0.16 -7.38 6.80
N GLU A 95 0.29 -8.64 6.91
CA GLU A 95 0.11 -9.66 5.87
C GLU A 95 -0.20 -11.02 6.52
N HIS A 96 -1.23 -11.69 6.05
CA HIS A 96 -1.61 -13.00 6.57
C HIS A 96 -0.85 -14.16 5.90
N GLN A 97 -0.34 -13.96 4.68
CA GLN A 97 0.37 -14.97 3.90
C GLN A 97 1.89 -14.83 4.08
N LYS A 98 2.47 -15.62 4.99
CA LYS A 98 3.91 -15.58 5.29
C LYS A 98 4.81 -15.73 4.07
N HIS A 99 4.41 -16.53 3.08
CA HIS A 99 5.21 -16.75 1.88
C HIS A 99 5.41 -15.46 1.04
N ARG A 100 4.47 -14.50 1.08
CA ARG A 100 4.62 -13.20 0.41
C ARG A 100 5.74 -12.38 1.03
N VAL A 101 5.84 -12.38 2.36
CA VAL A 101 6.93 -11.71 3.06
C VAL A 101 8.28 -12.38 2.76
N HIS A 102 8.35 -13.73 2.71
CA HIS A 102 9.57 -14.43 2.31
C HIS A 102 9.99 -14.06 0.89
N ARG A 103 9.04 -14.02 -0.05
CA ARG A 103 9.30 -13.60 -1.44
C ARG A 103 9.81 -12.16 -1.52
N PHE A 104 9.22 -11.25 -0.76
CA PHE A 104 9.72 -9.88 -0.65
C PHE A 104 11.17 -9.85 -0.15
N MET A 105 11.49 -10.62 0.89
CA MET A 105 12.86 -10.70 1.43
C MET A 105 13.86 -11.24 0.40
N GLU A 106 13.50 -12.29 -0.32
CA GLU A 106 14.36 -12.85 -1.38
C GLU A 106 14.66 -11.80 -2.46
N ASN A 107 13.64 -11.06 -2.89
CA ASN A 107 13.82 -9.98 -3.84
C ASN A 107 14.67 -8.84 -3.27
N MET A 108 14.45 -8.44 -2.02
CA MET A 108 15.28 -7.43 -1.35
C MET A 108 16.76 -7.86 -1.30
N ASN A 109 17.05 -9.13 -1.03
CA ASN A 109 18.43 -9.65 -1.00
C ASN A 109 19.10 -9.64 -2.37
N LYS A 110 18.33 -9.75 -3.47
CA LYS A 110 18.86 -9.58 -4.83
C LYS A 110 19.26 -8.13 -5.12
N PHE A 111 18.48 -7.15 -4.61
CA PHE A 111 18.71 -5.73 -4.83
C PHE A 111 19.71 -5.11 -3.83
N HIS A 112 19.73 -5.59 -2.59
CA HIS A 112 20.54 -5.08 -1.50
C HIS A 112 21.24 -6.22 -0.79
N LYS A 113 22.53 -6.43 -1.03
CA LYS A 113 23.36 -7.54 -0.52
C LYS A 113 23.35 -7.77 1.02
N LYS A 114 22.62 -6.98 1.80
CA LYS A 114 22.53 -7.07 3.27
C LYS A 114 21.15 -6.62 3.79
N PHE A 115 20.06 -7.10 3.20
CA PHE A 115 18.75 -6.81 3.77
C PHE A 115 18.50 -7.71 4.98
N VAL A 116 18.25 -7.09 6.13
CA VAL A 116 17.83 -7.78 7.36
C VAL A 116 16.32 -7.55 7.52
N LEU A 117 15.56 -8.63 7.68
CA LEU A 117 14.14 -8.58 8.01
C LEU A 117 13.96 -7.72 9.24
N ASN A 118 13.15 -6.86 9.46
CA ASN A 118 13.05 -6.00 10.64
C ASN A 118 14.25 -5.08 10.86
N ASP A 119 14.82 -4.55 9.78
CA ASP A 119 15.62 -3.36 9.94
C ASP A 119 14.74 -2.21 10.51
N LEU A 120 15.36 -1.11 10.89
CA LEU A 120 14.63 0.02 11.51
C LEU A 120 13.50 0.57 10.64
N LYS A 121 13.51 0.30 9.33
CA LYS A 121 12.54 0.83 8.36
C LYS A 121 11.35 -0.09 8.06
N SER A 122 11.51 -1.41 8.20
CA SER A 122 10.46 -2.38 7.85
C SER A 122 10.01 -3.16 9.07
N ARG A 123 8.71 -3.27 9.25
CA ARG A 123 8.06 -4.08 10.28
C ARG A 123 6.93 -4.88 9.65
N PHE A 124 6.96 -6.20 9.81
CA PHE A 124 5.91 -7.08 9.33
C PHE A 124 5.12 -7.65 10.51
N ILE A 125 3.81 -7.55 10.42
CA ILE A 125 2.87 -8.17 11.34
C ILE A 125 2.20 -9.32 10.58
N PHE A 126 2.46 -10.55 11.04
CA PHE A 126 1.83 -11.74 10.49
C PHE A 126 0.48 -11.98 11.16
N GLY A 127 -0.58 -12.05 10.37
CA GLY A 127 -1.93 -12.29 10.84
C GLY A 127 -2.97 -11.51 10.04
N SER A 128 -4.22 -11.68 10.42
CA SER A 128 -5.31 -10.87 9.87
C SER A 128 -5.23 -9.44 10.41
N SER A 129 -5.50 -8.46 9.57
CA SER A 129 -5.66 -7.06 9.98
C SER A 129 -6.85 -6.86 10.92
N HIS A 130 -7.81 -7.80 10.92
CA HIS A 130 -9.00 -7.74 11.79
C HIS A 130 -8.76 -8.32 13.18
N ASP A 131 -7.59 -8.94 13.43
CA ASP A 131 -7.26 -9.49 14.74
C ASP A 131 -6.86 -8.38 15.71
N THR A 132 -7.39 -8.41 16.93
CA THR A 132 -7.02 -7.49 18.01
C THR A 132 -5.51 -7.48 18.23
N SER A 133 -4.87 -8.64 18.17
CA SER A 133 -3.41 -8.76 18.30
C SER A 133 -2.63 -8.01 17.24
N SER A 134 -3.18 -7.85 16.02
CA SER A 134 -2.55 -7.06 14.96
C SER A 134 -2.64 -5.57 15.27
N VAL A 135 -3.78 -5.11 15.77
CA VAL A 135 -3.98 -3.71 16.21
C VAL A 135 -3.03 -3.37 17.37
N GLU A 136 -2.94 -4.23 18.39
CA GLU A 136 -2.03 -4.06 19.52
C GLU A 136 -0.56 -4.01 19.10
N LYS A 137 -0.16 -4.84 18.13
CA LYS A 137 1.20 -4.80 17.58
C LYS A 137 1.49 -3.50 16.82
N VAL A 138 0.52 -2.96 16.06
CA VAL A 138 0.66 -1.64 15.42
C VAL A 138 0.86 -0.56 16.47
N ASP A 139 0.02 -0.53 17.51
CA ASP A 139 0.12 0.43 18.60
C ASP A 139 1.49 0.36 19.29
N LYS A 140 1.93 -0.84 19.63
CA LYS A 140 3.26 -1.09 20.23
C LYS A 140 4.42 -0.63 19.33
N ILE A 141 4.34 -0.88 18.01
CA ILE A 141 5.39 -0.46 17.07
C ILE A 141 5.41 1.07 16.91
N LEU A 142 4.27 1.72 17.01
CA LEU A 142 4.16 3.17 16.90
C LEU A 142 4.64 3.92 18.15
N GLU A 143 4.62 3.29 19.34
CA GLU A 143 5.13 3.91 20.58
C GLU A 143 4.55 5.32 20.82
N SER A 144 3.23 5.47 20.68
CA SER A 144 2.50 6.75 20.74
C SER A 144 2.70 7.69 19.54
N GLU A 145 3.56 7.35 18.58
CA GLU A 145 3.64 8.08 17.32
C GLU A 145 2.38 7.85 16.47
N LYS A 146 2.14 8.73 15.51
CA LYS A 146 1.02 8.60 14.58
C LYS A 146 1.52 8.27 13.18
N LEU A 147 0.63 7.65 12.41
CA LEU A 147 0.82 7.38 10.98
C LEU A 147 0.69 8.69 10.16
N ASP A 148 1.50 8.81 9.15
CA ASP A 148 1.36 9.84 8.13
C ASP A 148 0.64 9.28 6.88
N LEU A 149 0.68 7.94 6.71
CA LEU A 149 -0.07 7.21 5.70
C LEU A 149 -0.65 5.91 6.29
N LEU A 150 -1.94 5.70 6.06
CA LEU A 150 -2.59 4.40 6.11
C LEU A 150 -2.99 4.03 4.68
N PHE A 151 -2.44 2.94 4.15
CA PHE A 151 -2.73 2.42 2.81
C PHE A 151 -3.45 1.08 2.94
N ILE A 152 -4.73 1.02 2.54
CA ILE A 152 -5.59 -0.16 2.63
C ILE A 152 -5.68 -0.80 1.25
N ASP A 153 -5.06 -1.98 1.12
CA ASP A 153 -4.94 -2.78 -0.09
C ASP A 153 -4.90 -4.29 0.24
N GLY A 154 -5.79 -4.71 1.13
CA GLY A 154 -5.83 -6.08 1.66
C GLY A 154 -6.93 -6.93 1.00
N ASP A 155 -7.94 -7.31 1.77
CA ASP A 155 -9.16 -7.96 1.27
C ASP A 155 -10.13 -6.90 0.74
N HIS A 156 -10.51 -7.03 -0.52
CA HIS A 156 -11.28 -6.02 -1.26
C HIS A 156 -12.79 -6.06 -0.97
N THR A 157 -13.27 -6.93 -0.06
CA THR A 157 -14.70 -6.97 0.27
C THR A 157 -15.14 -5.72 1.05
N TYR A 158 -16.40 -5.34 0.91
CA TYR A 158 -16.98 -4.21 1.66
C TYR A 158 -16.77 -4.30 3.16
N LYS A 159 -16.96 -5.51 3.72
CA LYS A 159 -16.84 -5.74 5.16
C LYS A 159 -15.41 -5.56 5.61
N SER A 160 -14.47 -6.09 4.86
CA SER A 160 -13.05 -6.03 5.22
C SER A 160 -12.49 -4.63 5.15
N VAL A 161 -12.74 -3.88 4.05
CA VAL A 161 -12.26 -2.49 3.94
C VAL A 161 -12.88 -1.57 5.00
N LEU A 162 -14.16 -1.79 5.36
CA LEU A 162 -14.80 -1.07 6.46
C LEU A 162 -14.13 -1.39 7.81
N CYS A 163 -13.84 -2.67 8.06
CA CYS A 163 -13.19 -3.12 9.29
C CYS A 163 -11.78 -2.52 9.40
N ASP A 164 -10.96 -2.63 8.36
CA ASP A 164 -9.62 -2.06 8.31
C ASP A 164 -9.64 -0.55 8.57
N TRP A 165 -10.55 0.16 7.92
CA TRP A 165 -10.69 1.59 8.13
C TRP A 165 -11.08 1.94 9.57
N LEU A 166 -12.06 1.24 10.16
CA LEU A 166 -12.50 1.49 11.54
C LEU A 166 -11.40 1.22 12.56
N LEU A 167 -10.64 0.13 12.41
CA LEU A 167 -9.60 -0.28 13.34
C LEU A 167 -8.38 0.64 13.29
N TYR A 168 -7.99 1.13 12.10
CA TYR A 168 -6.69 1.80 11.94
C TYR A 168 -6.76 3.32 11.70
N LYS A 169 -7.91 3.90 11.33
CA LYS A 169 -8.01 5.34 11.06
C LYS A 169 -7.55 6.24 12.21
N ASN A 170 -7.77 5.82 13.46
CA ASN A 170 -7.42 6.61 14.64
C ASN A 170 -5.91 6.65 14.92
N PHE A 171 -5.12 5.79 14.29
CA PHE A 171 -3.66 5.85 14.32
C PHE A 171 -3.11 6.94 13.41
N VAL A 172 -3.89 7.45 12.46
CA VAL A 172 -3.44 8.46 11.49
C VAL A 172 -3.44 9.84 12.12
N ALA A 173 -2.32 10.55 11.95
CA ALA A 173 -2.17 11.92 12.44
C ALA A 173 -3.17 12.87 11.77
N LYS A 174 -3.50 13.97 12.43
CA LYS A 174 -4.19 15.08 11.78
C LYS A 174 -3.35 15.59 10.60
N GLY A 175 -3.97 15.70 9.41
CA GLY A 175 -3.29 16.01 8.16
C GLY A 175 -2.59 14.83 7.49
N GLY A 176 -2.52 13.65 8.14
CA GLY A 176 -2.09 12.40 7.50
C GLY A 176 -3.07 11.92 6.45
N ILE A 177 -2.67 10.95 5.66
CA ILE A 177 -3.46 10.43 4.54
C ILE A 177 -3.99 9.05 4.87
N ILE A 178 -5.28 8.82 4.57
CA ILE A 178 -5.89 7.50 4.51
C ILE A 178 -6.23 7.23 3.06
N ALA A 179 -5.70 6.14 2.50
CA ALA A 179 -5.82 5.78 1.11
C ALA A 179 -6.32 4.34 0.93
N PHE A 180 -7.06 4.12 -0.14
CA PHE A 180 -7.66 2.85 -0.53
C PHE A 180 -7.31 2.55 -1.98
N HIS A 181 -6.85 1.34 -2.25
CA HIS A 181 -6.68 0.83 -3.60
C HIS A 181 -8.00 0.31 -4.16
N ASP A 182 -8.06 -0.02 -5.45
CA ASP A 182 -9.23 -0.56 -6.15
C ASP A 182 -10.50 0.28 -6.05
N CYS A 183 -10.35 1.59 -6.07
CA CYS A 183 -11.46 2.51 -5.79
C CYS A 183 -12.51 2.57 -6.92
N VAL A 184 -12.26 1.93 -8.08
CA VAL A 184 -13.19 1.81 -9.21
C VAL A 184 -13.38 0.37 -9.70
N ALA A 185 -12.81 -0.63 -9.01
CA ALA A 185 -13.01 -2.04 -9.35
C ALA A 185 -14.50 -2.41 -9.36
N ASN A 186 -14.95 -3.12 -10.42
CA ASN A 186 -16.36 -3.46 -10.63
C ASN A 186 -16.62 -4.97 -10.63
N ASP A 187 -15.60 -5.79 -10.39
CA ASP A 187 -15.72 -7.24 -10.38
C ASP A 187 -16.50 -7.73 -9.16
N ASP A 188 -17.15 -8.88 -9.28
CA ASP A 188 -17.84 -9.53 -8.18
C ASP A 188 -16.89 -9.79 -7.02
N GLY A 189 -17.30 -9.34 -5.82
CA GLY A 189 -16.49 -9.42 -4.60
C GLY A 189 -15.77 -8.10 -4.23
N TYR A 190 -15.57 -7.18 -5.18
CA TYR A 190 -14.95 -5.88 -4.88
C TYR A 190 -15.94 -4.92 -4.22
N GLY A 191 -15.78 -4.73 -2.93
CA GLY A 191 -16.64 -3.85 -2.12
C GLY A 191 -16.08 -2.46 -1.85
N VAL A 192 -14.81 -2.18 -2.25
CA VAL A 192 -14.16 -0.88 -2.01
C VAL A 192 -14.95 0.29 -2.60
N PRO A 193 -15.39 0.28 -3.88
CA PRO A 193 -16.20 1.37 -4.43
C PRO A 193 -17.52 1.58 -3.69
N LYS A 194 -18.16 0.48 -3.24
CA LYS A 194 -19.40 0.53 -2.44
C LYS A 194 -19.17 1.16 -1.07
N PHE A 195 -18.06 0.82 -0.41
CA PHE A 195 -17.64 1.44 0.84
C PHE A 195 -17.38 2.93 0.66
N LEU A 196 -16.61 3.33 -0.36
CA LEU A 196 -16.26 4.73 -0.61
C LEU A 196 -17.47 5.61 -0.94
N LYS A 197 -18.52 5.07 -1.59
CA LYS A 197 -19.80 5.77 -1.76
C LYS A 197 -20.48 6.07 -0.43
N LYS A 198 -20.29 5.22 0.57
CA LYS A 198 -20.92 5.31 1.90
C LYS A 198 -20.04 5.91 2.98
N ILE A 199 -18.75 6.13 2.74
CA ILE A 199 -17.79 6.57 3.77
C ILE A 199 -18.23 7.86 4.48
N LYS A 200 -18.88 8.78 3.76
CA LYS A 200 -19.43 10.02 4.34
C LYS A 200 -20.59 9.82 5.30
N LEU A 201 -21.24 8.65 5.30
CA LEU A 201 -22.26 8.30 6.29
C LEU A 201 -21.63 8.02 7.65
N PHE A 202 -20.37 7.59 7.68
CA PHE A 202 -19.61 7.35 8.91
C PHE A 202 -18.89 8.61 9.41
N ASP A 203 -18.48 9.49 8.48
CA ASP A 203 -17.87 10.78 8.81
C ASP A 203 -18.13 11.78 7.64
N SER A 204 -19.03 12.72 7.88
CA SER A 204 -19.46 13.72 6.90
C SER A 204 -18.35 14.71 6.50
N LYS A 205 -17.29 14.84 7.32
CA LYS A 205 -16.16 15.74 7.06
C LYS A 205 -15.20 15.21 6.00
N ILE A 206 -15.27 13.91 5.66
CA ILE A 206 -14.37 13.29 4.69
C ILE A 206 -14.51 13.93 3.32
N LYS A 207 -13.42 14.49 2.81
CA LYS A 207 -13.28 15.04 1.45
C LYS A 207 -12.47 14.08 0.59
N LEU A 208 -13.13 13.05 0.06
CA LEU A 208 -12.52 12.00 -0.75
C LEU A 208 -12.01 12.58 -2.07
N LYS A 209 -10.76 12.27 -2.40
CA LYS A 209 -10.11 12.51 -3.69
C LYS A 209 -9.81 11.17 -4.36
N LYS A 210 -9.72 11.16 -5.69
CA LYS A 210 -9.42 9.97 -6.46
C LYS A 210 -8.34 10.25 -7.50
N ILE A 211 -7.48 9.27 -7.73
CA ILE A 211 -6.53 9.19 -8.83
C ILE A 211 -6.92 7.94 -9.62
N VAL A 212 -7.50 8.13 -10.80
CA VAL A 212 -8.05 7.05 -11.62
C VAL A 212 -7.61 7.26 -13.06
N TYR A 213 -6.85 6.31 -13.58
CA TYR A 213 -6.38 6.24 -14.96
C TYR A 213 -6.67 4.87 -15.59
N SER A 214 -7.23 3.96 -14.82
CA SER A 214 -7.63 2.61 -15.23
C SER A 214 -9.12 2.39 -15.02
N LYS A 215 -9.66 1.32 -15.62
CA LYS A 215 -11.06 0.92 -15.44
C LYS A 215 -11.30 0.10 -14.16
N ASN A 216 -10.26 -0.59 -13.66
CA ASN A 216 -10.40 -1.65 -12.65
C ASN A 216 -9.64 -1.39 -11.34
N PHE A 217 -8.86 -0.31 -11.24
CA PHE A 217 -8.02 -0.01 -10.07
C PHE A 217 -8.33 1.35 -9.47
N GLY A 218 -7.37 2.23 -9.42
CA GLY A 218 -7.50 3.57 -8.89
C GLY A 218 -7.18 3.67 -7.40
N ILE A 219 -6.72 4.85 -6.99
CA ILE A 219 -6.42 5.17 -5.60
C ILE A 219 -7.37 6.26 -5.13
N ALA A 220 -8.18 5.96 -4.12
CA ALA A 220 -8.96 6.97 -3.41
C ALA A 220 -8.25 7.36 -2.12
N TYR A 221 -8.28 8.62 -1.74
CA TYR A 221 -7.65 9.08 -0.51
C TYR A 221 -8.32 10.33 0.06
N TYR A 222 -8.08 10.56 1.35
CA TYR A 222 -8.45 11.81 2.01
C TYR A 222 -7.42 12.17 3.10
N PHE A 223 -7.44 13.43 3.52
CA PHE A 223 -6.62 13.92 4.63
C PHE A 223 -7.42 13.80 5.93
N ASN A 224 -6.85 13.13 6.92
CA ASN A 224 -7.43 13.02 8.26
C ASN A 224 -7.52 14.40 8.93
N GLN A 225 -8.67 14.73 9.52
CA GLN A 225 -8.96 16.07 10.07
C GLN A 225 -8.82 16.12 11.59
#